data_e46c598af0efdbfe1673a07c9c2357e1
#
_entry.id   e46c598af0efdbfe1673a07c9c2357e1
#
_cell.length_a   1.000
_cell.length_b   1.000
_cell.length_c   1.000
_cell.angle_alpha   90.00
_cell.angle_beta   90.00
_cell.angle_gamma   90.00
#
_symmetry.space_group_name_H-M   'P 1'
#
loop_
_entity.id
_entity.type
_entity.pdbx_description
1 polymer ?
#
loop_
_entity_poly.entity_id
_entity_poly.type
_entity_poly.pdbx_seq_one_letter_code
_entity_poly.pdbx_strand_id
1 'polypeptide(L)'
;AYNLIQSIRNLADVMKSFEVHCVVGITANEQRLHDLMTRSLMLVTALSPLVGYDNAAKIAKYAHAHDMSLKEAALDLKLCTAEQFDQYVDPSKMIHPTPVCCKKCCNK
;
A
#
# COMPACT_ATOMS: atom_id res chain seq x y z
N ALA A 1 37.21 -25.56 -1.95
CA ALA A 1 36.67 -25.30 -0.58
C ALA A 1 37.08 -23.92 -0.03
N TYR A 2 38.37 -23.50 -0.19
CA TYR A 2 38.86 -22.24 0.38
C TYR A 2 38.05 -21.02 -0.05
N ASN A 3 37.86 -20.82 -1.35
CA ASN A 3 37.13 -19.64 -1.88
C ASN A 3 35.70 -19.60 -1.40
N LEU A 4 35.01 -20.73 -1.27
CA LEU A 4 33.65 -20.80 -0.75
C LEU A 4 33.60 -20.36 0.71
N ILE A 5 34.50 -20.89 1.54
CA ILE A 5 34.56 -20.54 2.97
C ILE A 5 34.90 -19.06 3.14
N GLN A 6 35.83 -18.54 2.34
CA GLN A 6 36.19 -17.12 2.37
C GLN A 6 34.99 -16.22 1.99
N SER A 7 34.23 -16.61 0.97
CA SER A 7 33.01 -15.86 0.58
C SER A 7 31.98 -15.85 1.70
N ILE A 8 31.74 -16.97 2.35
CA ILE A 8 30.80 -17.07 3.48
C ILE A 8 31.24 -16.15 4.64
N ARG A 9 32.52 -16.14 4.99
CA ARG A 9 33.06 -15.27 6.04
C ARG A 9 32.91 -13.80 5.68
N ASN A 10 33.29 -13.40 4.47
CA ASN A 10 33.15 -12.02 4.01
C ASN A 10 31.68 -11.55 4.04
N LEU A 11 30.75 -12.42 3.62
CA LEU A 11 29.32 -12.11 3.71
C LEU A 11 28.86 -11.90 5.14
N ALA A 12 29.26 -12.79 6.05
CA ALA A 12 28.90 -12.70 7.46
C ALA A 12 29.43 -11.41 8.10
N ASP A 13 30.67 -11.02 7.79
CA ASP A 13 31.26 -9.79 8.31
C ASP A 13 30.61 -8.54 7.73
N VAL A 14 30.28 -8.54 6.42
CA VAL A 14 29.56 -7.44 5.77
C VAL A 14 28.16 -7.29 6.36
N MET A 15 27.43 -8.38 6.61
CA MET A 15 26.10 -8.32 7.22
C MET A 15 26.13 -7.66 8.60
N LYS A 16 27.07 -8.04 9.45
CA LYS A 16 27.26 -7.41 10.79
C LYS A 16 27.61 -5.93 10.68
N SER A 17 28.54 -5.59 9.78
CA SER A 17 28.92 -4.20 9.55
C SER A 17 27.76 -3.37 9.03
N PHE A 18 26.97 -3.91 8.10
CA PHE A 18 25.78 -3.26 7.56
C PHE A 18 24.71 -3.02 8.62
N GLU A 19 24.46 -4.02 9.48
CA GLU A 19 23.53 -3.86 10.60
C GLU A 19 23.91 -2.69 11.48
N VAL A 20 25.16 -2.68 11.98
CA VAL A 20 25.64 -1.68 12.95
C VAL A 20 25.76 -0.27 12.35
N HIS A 21 26.23 -0.16 11.10
CA HIS A 21 26.55 1.16 10.51
C HIS A 21 25.47 1.70 9.60
N CYS A 22 24.50 0.89 9.18
CA CYS A 22 23.46 1.30 8.26
C CYS A 22 22.06 1.11 8.82
N VAL A 23 21.76 -0.05 9.43
CA VAL A 23 20.39 -0.39 9.86
C VAL A 23 20.07 0.22 11.23
N VAL A 24 21.01 0.11 12.18
CA VAL A 24 20.82 0.66 13.53
C VAL A 24 20.74 2.18 13.46
N GLY A 25 19.66 2.74 13.96
CA GLY A 25 19.42 4.18 13.96
C GLY A 25 18.63 4.72 12.76
N ILE A 26 18.15 3.85 11.84
CA ILE A 26 17.19 4.27 10.82
C ILE A 26 15.91 4.75 11.51
N THR A 27 15.53 5.99 11.22
CA THR A 27 14.26 6.57 11.65
C THR A 27 13.37 6.83 10.46
N ALA A 28 12.07 6.57 10.62
CA ALA A 28 11.11 6.82 9.57
C ALA A 28 10.84 8.32 9.40
N ASN A 29 10.87 8.81 8.16
CA ASN A 29 10.33 10.13 7.85
C ASN A 29 8.81 10.00 7.66
N GLU A 30 8.07 10.12 8.76
CA GLU A 30 6.62 9.88 8.79
C GLU A 30 5.85 10.78 7.82
N GLN A 31 6.24 12.06 7.73
CA GLN A 31 5.61 12.99 6.81
C GLN A 31 5.76 12.53 5.36
N ARG A 32 6.98 12.16 4.97
CA ARG A 32 7.24 11.70 3.60
C ARG A 32 6.54 10.37 3.28
N LEU A 33 6.48 9.48 4.26
CA LEU A 33 5.75 8.20 4.12
C LEU A 33 4.26 8.45 3.94
N HIS A 34 3.67 9.36 4.71
CA HIS A 34 2.27 9.74 4.58
C HIS A 34 1.96 10.32 3.19
N ASP A 35 2.80 11.24 2.70
CA ASP A 35 2.64 11.85 1.38
C ASP A 35 2.72 10.80 0.25
N LEU A 36 3.67 9.88 0.33
CA LEU A 36 3.82 8.82 -0.66
C LEU A 36 2.66 7.82 -0.62
N MET A 37 2.18 7.50 0.58
CA MET A 37 1.06 6.59 0.77
C MET A 37 -0.24 7.19 0.22
N THR A 38 -0.54 8.45 0.49
CA THR A 38 -1.76 9.11 0.01
C THR A 38 -1.80 9.28 -1.50
N ARG A 39 -0.63 9.37 -2.15
CA ARG A 39 -0.52 9.39 -3.62
C ARG A 39 -0.56 8.01 -4.26
N SER A 40 -0.54 6.95 -3.47
CA SER A 40 -0.51 5.59 -4.00
C SER A 40 -1.84 5.19 -4.62
N LEU A 41 -1.81 4.84 -5.91
CA LEU A 41 -3.00 4.32 -6.62
C LEU A 41 -3.46 2.95 -6.08
N MET A 42 -2.63 2.25 -5.31
CA MET A 42 -2.99 0.95 -4.72
C MET A 42 -4.14 1.05 -3.73
N LEU A 43 -4.34 2.21 -3.10
CA LEU A 43 -5.42 2.45 -2.14
C LEU A 43 -6.82 2.30 -2.78
N VAL A 44 -6.93 2.41 -4.11
CA VAL A 44 -8.20 2.22 -4.83
C VAL A 44 -8.80 0.83 -4.62
N THR A 45 -7.98 -0.17 -4.30
CA THR A 45 -8.47 -1.54 -4.06
C THR A 45 -9.42 -1.62 -2.87
N ALA A 46 -9.25 -0.74 -1.88
CA ALA A 46 -10.16 -0.64 -0.74
C ALA A 46 -11.57 -0.16 -1.12
N LEU A 47 -11.71 0.57 -2.24
CA LEU A 47 -12.99 1.02 -2.76
C LEU A 47 -13.75 -0.04 -3.56
N SER A 48 -13.07 -1.11 -4.00
CA SER A 48 -13.69 -2.14 -4.84
C SER A 48 -14.97 -2.77 -4.25
N PRO A 49 -15.09 -3.01 -2.94
CA PRO A 49 -16.32 -3.50 -2.35
C PRO A 49 -17.51 -2.52 -2.43
N LEU A 50 -17.22 -1.21 -2.48
CA LEU A 50 -18.23 -0.14 -2.52
C LEU A 50 -18.67 0.16 -3.95
N VAL A 51 -17.71 0.43 -4.85
CA VAL A 51 -17.98 0.93 -6.19
C VAL A 51 -17.88 -0.14 -7.28
N GLY A 52 -17.38 -1.32 -6.97
CA GLY A 52 -17.09 -2.40 -7.90
C GLY A 52 -15.71 -2.23 -8.56
N TYR A 53 -15.18 -3.34 -9.10
CA TYR A 53 -13.82 -3.39 -9.67
C TYR A 53 -13.63 -2.42 -10.86
N ASP A 54 -14.60 -2.40 -11.80
CA ASP A 54 -14.51 -1.59 -13.01
C ASP A 54 -14.49 -0.08 -12.72
N ASN A 55 -15.29 0.35 -11.76
CA ASN A 55 -15.33 1.75 -11.34
C ASN A 55 -14.08 2.12 -10.53
N ALA A 56 -13.58 1.25 -9.68
CA ALA A 56 -12.30 1.43 -9.00
C ALA A 56 -11.14 1.59 -10.00
N ALA A 57 -11.12 0.75 -11.05
CA ALA A 57 -10.15 0.87 -12.13
C ALA A 57 -10.27 2.20 -12.92
N LYS A 58 -11.50 2.70 -13.13
CA LYS A 58 -11.72 4.01 -13.76
C LYS A 58 -11.18 5.15 -12.88
N ILE A 59 -11.44 5.11 -11.57
CA ILE A 59 -10.92 6.11 -10.61
C ILE A 59 -9.39 6.14 -10.67
N ALA A 60 -8.73 4.99 -10.62
CA ALA A 60 -7.26 4.92 -10.66
C ALA A 60 -6.68 5.47 -11.98
N LYS A 61 -7.27 5.10 -13.12
CA LYS A 61 -6.84 5.60 -14.44
C LYS A 61 -7.06 7.11 -14.57
N TYR A 62 -8.19 7.61 -14.08
CA TYR A 62 -8.51 9.03 -14.10
C TYR A 62 -7.56 9.84 -13.22
N ALA A 63 -7.31 9.37 -11.98
CA ALA A 63 -6.35 9.99 -11.07
C ALA A 63 -4.95 10.06 -11.68
N HIS A 64 -4.49 8.97 -12.31
CA HIS A 64 -3.19 8.92 -12.96
C HIS A 64 -3.09 9.86 -14.17
N ALA A 65 -4.13 9.91 -15.01
CA ALA A 65 -4.13 10.73 -16.22
C ALA A 65 -4.14 12.25 -15.92
N HIS A 66 -4.69 12.67 -14.79
CA HIS A 66 -4.82 14.07 -14.39
C HIS A 66 -3.87 14.48 -13.27
N ASP A 67 -2.97 13.58 -12.84
CA ASP A 67 -2.02 13.79 -11.72
C ASP A 67 -2.68 14.31 -10.44
N MET A 68 -3.84 13.73 -10.11
CA MET A 68 -4.65 14.10 -8.95
C MET A 68 -4.74 12.95 -7.93
N SER A 69 -5.20 13.27 -6.72
CA SER A 69 -5.41 12.25 -5.69
C SER A 69 -6.58 11.33 -6.03
N LEU A 70 -6.56 10.09 -5.50
CA LEU A 70 -7.68 9.15 -5.65
C LEU A 70 -8.98 9.71 -5.09
N LYS A 71 -8.92 10.51 -4.03
CA LYS A 71 -10.09 11.14 -3.41
C LYS A 71 -10.74 12.15 -4.34
N GLU A 72 -9.94 13.04 -4.93
CA GLU A 72 -10.41 14.02 -5.91
C GLU A 72 -11.02 13.33 -7.14
N ALA A 73 -10.30 12.33 -7.68
CA ALA A 73 -10.79 11.56 -8.82
C ALA A 73 -12.12 10.85 -8.56
N ALA A 74 -12.30 10.29 -7.36
CA ALA A 74 -13.52 9.60 -6.97
C ALA A 74 -14.70 10.56 -6.82
N LEU A 75 -14.47 11.77 -6.32
CA LEU A 75 -15.47 12.83 -6.19
C LEU A 75 -15.85 13.40 -7.55
N ASP A 76 -14.89 13.67 -8.44
CA ASP A 76 -15.12 14.18 -9.78
C ASP A 76 -15.97 13.23 -10.63
N LEU A 77 -15.69 11.92 -10.52
CA LEU A 77 -16.47 10.88 -11.18
C LEU A 77 -17.81 10.59 -10.49
N LYS A 78 -18.09 11.24 -9.34
CA LYS A 78 -19.30 11.05 -8.53
C LYS A 78 -19.62 9.58 -8.19
N LEU A 79 -18.56 8.79 -7.98
CA LEU A 79 -18.69 7.35 -7.69
C LEU A 79 -18.77 7.05 -6.18
N CYS A 80 -18.32 7.97 -5.34
CA CYS A 80 -18.48 7.91 -3.89
C CYS A 80 -18.49 9.31 -3.28
N THR A 81 -18.95 9.42 -2.02
CA THR A 81 -18.85 10.64 -1.23
C THR A 81 -17.52 10.70 -0.49
N ALA A 82 -17.12 11.91 -0.03
CA ALA A 82 -15.89 12.10 0.73
C ALA A 82 -15.88 11.24 2.03
N GLU A 83 -17.03 11.17 2.70
CA GLU A 83 -17.18 10.38 3.93
C GLU A 83 -17.04 8.88 3.67
N GLN A 84 -17.63 8.39 2.58
CA GLN A 84 -17.50 6.99 2.17
C GLN A 84 -16.05 6.68 1.80
N PHE A 85 -15.38 7.57 1.08
CA PHE A 85 -13.97 7.40 0.75
C PHE A 85 -13.12 7.24 2.01
N ASP A 86 -13.22 8.15 2.96
CA ASP A 86 -12.44 8.15 4.21
C ASP A 86 -12.76 6.92 5.10
N GLN A 87 -13.99 6.42 5.05
CA GLN A 87 -14.38 5.21 5.79
C GLN A 87 -13.77 3.93 5.23
N TYR A 88 -13.71 3.80 3.90
CA TYR A 88 -13.22 2.59 3.23
C TYR A 88 -11.72 2.61 2.97
N VAL A 89 -11.15 3.78 2.67
CA VAL A 89 -9.72 3.94 2.39
C VAL A 89 -8.97 4.25 3.68
N ASP A 90 -8.78 3.23 4.48
CA ASP A 90 -7.99 3.30 5.71
C ASP A 90 -6.76 2.39 5.56
N PRO A 91 -5.57 2.97 5.34
CA PRO A 91 -4.35 2.18 5.13
C PRO A 91 -4.03 1.24 6.28
N SER A 92 -4.39 1.61 7.52
CA SER A 92 -4.15 0.78 8.70
C SER A 92 -4.93 -0.54 8.67
N LYS A 93 -6.09 -0.56 8.03
CA LYS A 93 -6.91 -1.76 7.85
C LYS A 93 -6.44 -2.66 6.71
N MET A 94 -5.57 -2.14 5.83
CA MET A 94 -5.07 -2.89 4.67
C MET A 94 -3.87 -3.79 4.99
N ILE A 95 -3.24 -3.63 6.15
CA ILE A 95 -2.07 -4.43 6.59
C ILE A 95 -2.43 -5.79 7.18
N HIS A 96 -3.68 -6.02 7.50
CA HIS A 96 -4.14 -7.32 8.03
C HIS A 96 -5.17 -7.94 7.08
N PRO A 97 -5.20 -9.29 6.97
CA PRO A 97 -6.25 -9.94 6.18
C PRO A 97 -7.61 -9.63 6.81
N THR A 98 -8.41 -8.87 6.10
CA THR A 98 -9.83 -8.72 6.45
C THR A 98 -10.53 -10.05 6.17
N PRO A 99 -11.33 -10.58 7.11
CA PRO A 99 -12.16 -11.74 6.81
C PRO A 99 -13.11 -11.33 5.67
N VAL A 100 -12.80 -11.81 4.46
CA VAL A 100 -13.68 -11.64 3.30
C VAL A 100 -14.90 -12.49 3.57
N CYS A 101 -15.92 -11.90 4.15
CA CYS A 101 -17.23 -12.51 4.21
C CYS A 101 -17.76 -12.58 2.77
N CYS A 102 -17.50 -13.69 2.10
CA CYS A 102 -18.10 -13.99 0.83
C CYS A 102 -19.62 -14.10 1.05
N LYS A 103 -20.37 -13.08 0.60
CA LYS A 103 -21.85 -13.07 0.69
C LYS A 103 -22.51 -14.35 0.13
N LYS A 104 -21.80 -15.16 -0.68
CA LYS A 104 -22.23 -16.46 -1.15
C LYS A 104 -22.11 -17.59 -0.13
N CYS A 105 -21.29 -17.46 0.91
CA CYS A 105 -21.06 -18.50 1.92
C CYS A 105 -21.90 -18.32 3.19
N CYS A 106 -22.47 -17.13 3.42
CA CYS A 106 -23.29 -16.84 4.60
C CYS A 106 -24.80 -17.11 4.41
N ASN A 107 -25.22 -17.56 3.22
CA ASN A 107 -26.60 -17.92 2.90
C ASN A 107 -26.76 -19.44 2.68
N LYS A 108 -26.16 -20.25 3.58
CA LYS A 108 -26.50 -21.65 3.73
C LYS A 108 -26.85 -21.95 5.17
#